data_91f05ced8873669b4bd6f0d8aa2cc810
#
_entry.id   91f05ced8873669b4bd6f0d8aa2cc810
#
_cell.length_a   1.000
_cell.length_b   1.000
_cell.length_c   1.000
_cell.angle_alpha   90.00
_cell.angle_beta   90.00
_cell.angle_gamma   90.00
#
_symmetry.space_group_name_H-M   'P 1'
#
loop_
_entity.id
_entity.type
_entity.pdbx_description
1 polymer ?
#
loop_
_entity_poly.entity_id
_entity_poly.type
_entity_poly.pdbx_seq_one_letter_code
_entity_poly.pdbx_strand_id
1 'polypeptide(L)'
;YNKKNGTSYKMYPADKLSLANGGTATIKAGEQKSASVELNINAGGTIGQTYAVAVSASANNGVEVSTNNQEYIYLVKPLAAIPESISKGDILTHCFVEVNDENILNMGEYTMKSNGKPFFDVVSIFAANINVDSKTGRVHVFCNDQVSFLLRNADKFIRPLQAKGIKVVMTILGNHDEAGMGNLSEAAAKDFAKELKAYLDIYGLDGIDFDDEYTSYNNSNPSPGFETRSRANFARLVYECRQVFGNKLIGVYEYGSLDSPDGEVEGMKVGDIVDYMTYGYYQNQNPEGAFGREESHFENLPKSKYAPLPWKINDELNGGWSGFDKSKFQKVKDEGYGIQMFYNPKPLVYQYYTLLSEISKVLFDDEVE
;
A
#
# COMPACT_ATOMS: atom_id res chain seq x y z
N TYR A 1 29.21 -7.31 -12.06
CA TYR A 1 27.89 -6.74 -12.32
C TYR A 1 27.96 -5.58 -13.33
N ASN A 2 28.73 -4.53 -13.05
CA ASN A 2 28.85 -3.35 -13.92
C ASN A 2 29.18 -3.70 -15.36
N LYS A 3 30.22 -4.54 -15.58
CA LYS A 3 30.64 -4.97 -16.93
C LYS A 3 29.53 -5.73 -17.66
N LYS A 4 28.80 -6.62 -16.94
CA LYS A 4 27.71 -7.44 -17.52
C LYS A 4 26.50 -6.60 -17.92
N ASN A 5 26.21 -5.54 -17.17
CA ASN A 5 24.99 -4.73 -17.32
C ASN A 5 25.25 -3.35 -17.95
N GLY A 6 26.47 -3.04 -18.39
CA GLY A 6 26.80 -1.75 -18.97
C GLY A 6 26.66 -0.57 -18.01
N THR A 7 26.84 -0.81 -16.71
CA THR A 7 26.68 0.20 -15.65
C THR A 7 28.02 0.59 -15.05
N SER A 8 28.04 1.64 -14.21
CA SER A 8 29.24 2.15 -13.54
C SER A 8 28.95 2.49 -12.07
N TYR A 9 28.14 1.68 -11.38
CA TYR A 9 27.82 1.91 -9.97
C TYR A 9 29.07 1.84 -9.09
N LYS A 10 29.22 2.84 -8.21
CA LYS A 10 30.23 2.84 -7.16
C LYS A 10 29.79 1.92 -6.01
N MET A 11 30.74 1.46 -5.22
CA MET A 11 30.43 0.75 -3.98
C MET A 11 29.82 1.71 -2.95
N TYR A 12 28.84 1.22 -2.20
CA TYR A 12 28.32 1.95 -1.06
C TYR A 12 29.39 2.08 0.03
N PRO A 13 29.44 3.17 0.83
CA PRO A 13 30.44 3.33 1.89
C PRO A 13 30.44 2.14 2.87
N ALA A 14 31.58 1.49 3.01
CA ALA A 14 31.70 0.25 3.78
C ALA A 14 31.46 0.46 5.28
N ASP A 15 31.78 1.64 5.82
CA ASP A 15 31.50 2.05 7.21
C ASP A 15 30.00 2.21 7.53
N LYS A 16 29.15 2.18 6.52
CA LYS A 16 27.69 2.25 6.61
C LYS A 16 27.01 0.89 6.49
N LEU A 17 27.78 -0.18 6.34
CA LEU A 17 27.29 -1.53 6.14
C LEU A 17 27.69 -2.42 7.33
N SER A 18 26.77 -3.27 7.75
CA SER A 18 27.07 -4.33 8.71
C SER A 18 26.18 -5.55 8.50
N LEU A 19 26.70 -6.71 8.87
CA LEU A 19 25.94 -7.94 8.87
C LEU A 19 25.64 -8.32 10.33
N ALA A 20 24.40 -8.71 10.61
CA ALA A 20 24.02 -9.25 11.92
C ALA A 20 24.87 -10.49 12.25
N ASN A 21 25.13 -10.72 13.52
CA ASN A 21 25.94 -11.83 14.02
C ASN A 21 27.34 -11.95 13.35
N GLY A 22 27.93 -10.82 12.95
CA GLY A 22 29.23 -10.79 12.26
C GLY A 22 29.20 -11.48 10.90
N GLY A 23 28.02 -11.62 10.28
CA GLY A 23 27.85 -12.30 8.99
C GLY A 23 27.85 -13.83 9.07
N THR A 24 27.77 -14.42 10.27
CA THR A 24 27.83 -15.87 10.44
C THR A 24 26.44 -16.49 10.42
N ALA A 25 26.26 -17.50 9.55
CA ALA A 25 25.08 -18.35 9.50
C ALA A 25 25.47 -19.82 9.77
N THR A 26 24.74 -20.52 10.62
CA THR A 26 24.99 -21.91 10.97
C THR A 26 23.82 -22.78 10.54
N ILE A 27 24.10 -23.82 9.73
CA ILE A 27 23.15 -24.88 9.44
C ILE A 27 23.45 -26.01 10.42
N LYS A 28 22.49 -26.34 11.28
CA LYS A 28 22.66 -27.41 12.27
C LYS A 28 22.62 -28.80 11.62
N ALA A 29 23.23 -29.80 12.25
CA ALA A 29 23.20 -31.15 11.75
C ALA A 29 21.75 -31.65 11.59
N GLY A 30 21.43 -32.14 10.40
CA GLY A 30 20.06 -32.58 10.03
C GLY A 30 19.15 -31.46 9.49
N GLU A 31 19.56 -30.20 9.53
CA GLU A 31 18.82 -29.10 8.94
C GLU A 31 19.29 -28.77 7.51
N GLN A 32 18.43 -28.21 6.69
CA GLN A 32 18.73 -27.80 5.31
C GLN A 32 18.88 -26.27 5.15
N LYS A 33 18.57 -25.51 6.19
CA LYS A 33 18.59 -24.04 6.18
C LYS A 33 19.16 -23.50 7.49
N SER A 34 19.88 -22.40 7.39
CA SER A 34 20.21 -21.55 8.54
C SER A 34 19.11 -20.52 8.81
N ALA A 35 19.16 -19.84 9.94
CA ALA A 35 18.51 -18.55 10.08
C ALA A 35 19.08 -17.55 9.04
N SER A 36 18.29 -16.57 8.63
CA SER A 36 18.74 -15.47 7.77
C SER A 36 19.75 -14.59 8.52
N VAL A 37 20.70 -14.02 7.76
CA VAL A 37 21.61 -12.98 8.24
C VAL A 37 21.14 -11.65 7.70
N GLU A 38 20.87 -10.70 8.56
CA GLU A 38 20.44 -9.36 8.18
C GLU A 38 21.63 -8.53 7.69
N LEU A 39 21.45 -7.85 6.54
CA LEU A 39 22.33 -6.79 6.06
C LEU A 39 21.75 -5.44 6.49
N ASN A 40 22.46 -4.74 7.38
CA ASN A 40 22.10 -3.40 7.80
C ASN A 40 22.80 -2.37 6.90
N ILE A 41 22.01 -1.45 6.34
CA ILE A 41 22.48 -0.36 5.47
C ILE A 41 22.10 0.95 6.15
N ASN A 42 23.08 1.63 6.77
CA ASN A 42 22.89 2.91 7.43
C ASN A 42 22.94 4.06 6.42
N ALA A 43 22.36 5.20 6.78
CA ALA A 43 22.37 6.39 5.94
C ALA A 43 23.80 6.80 5.54
N GLY A 44 24.00 7.06 4.24
CA GLY A 44 25.29 7.42 3.66
C GLY A 44 25.19 7.56 2.14
N GLY A 45 26.29 7.90 1.51
CA GLY A 45 26.35 8.13 0.07
C GLY A 45 25.70 9.46 -0.36
N THR A 46 25.67 9.70 -1.63
CA THR A 46 25.05 10.90 -2.24
C THR A 46 23.59 10.61 -2.57
N ILE A 47 22.68 11.48 -2.14
CA ILE A 47 21.26 11.39 -2.46
C ILE A 47 21.05 11.31 -3.98
N GLY A 48 20.22 10.38 -4.43
CA GLY A 48 19.90 10.16 -5.82
C GLY A 48 20.92 9.33 -6.61
N GLN A 49 22.10 9.06 -6.05
CA GLN A 49 23.11 8.22 -6.70
C GLN A 49 22.88 6.73 -6.37
N THR A 50 22.87 5.87 -7.38
CA THR A 50 22.81 4.41 -7.17
C THR A 50 24.20 3.86 -6.87
N TYR A 51 24.27 3.02 -5.86
CA TYR A 51 25.47 2.31 -5.42
C TYR A 51 25.25 0.79 -5.48
N ALA A 52 26.32 0.03 -5.56
CA ALA A 52 26.32 -1.41 -5.40
C ALA A 52 26.78 -1.79 -3.99
N VAL A 53 26.09 -2.74 -3.38
CA VAL A 53 26.52 -3.46 -2.17
C VAL A 53 26.70 -4.91 -2.56
N ALA A 54 27.92 -5.42 -2.45
CA ALA A 54 28.23 -6.81 -2.73
C ALA A 54 28.35 -7.59 -1.43
N VAL A 55 27.63 -8.69 -1.33
CA VAL A 55 27.72 -9.65 -0.22
C VAL A 55 28.13 -10.99 -0.79
N SER A 56 29.22 -11.57 -0.29
CA SER A 56 29.67 -12.90 -0.69
C SER A 56 29.58 -13.88 0.47
N ALA A 57 29.22 -15.12 0.15
CA ALA A 57 29.21 -16.23 1.09
C ALA A 57 30.46 -17.08 0.92
N SER A 58 31.07 -17.45 2.03
CA SER A 58 32.11 -18.49 2.09
C SER A 58 31.70 -19.55 3.10
N ALA A 59 32.17 -20.75 2.93
CA ALA A 59 31.95 -21.82 3.88
C ALA A 59 33.28 -22.29 4.50
N ASN A 60 33.19 -22.91 5.65
CA ASN A 60 34.30 -23.55 6.35
C ASN A 60 34.05 -25.06 6.47
N ASN A 61 35.00 -25.77 7.08
CA ASN A 61 34.87 -27.19 7.38
C ASN A 61 34.67 -28.13 6.16
N GLY A 62 35.26 -27.80 5.01
CA GLY A 62 35.21 -28.64 3.81
C GLY A 62 33.88 -28.61 3.06
N VAL A 63 33.00 -27.65 3.36
CA VAL A 63 31.77 -27.38 2.59
C VAL A 63 32.09 -26.42 1.46
N GLU A 64 31.64 -26.75 0.25
CA GLU A 64 31.76 -25.86 -0.91
C GLU A 64 30.49 -25.03 -1.10
N VAL A 65 30.68 -23.74 -1.38
CA VAL A 65 29.56 -22.84 -1.76
C VAL A 65 29.41 -22.88 -3.29
N SER A 66 28.19 -23.08 -3.76
CA SER A 66 27.87 -23.04 -5.18
C SER A 66 28.27 -21.70 -5.79
N THR A 67 29.04 -21.73 -6.87
CA THR A 67 29.47 -20.53 -7.61
C THR A 67 28.32 -19.71 -8.16
N ASN A 68 27.14 -20.32 -8.39
CA ASN A 68 25.96 -19.63 -8.88
C ASN A 68 25.26 -18.76 -7.83
N ASN A 69 25.46 -19.06 -6.53
CA ASN A 69 24.79 -18.41 -5.41
C ASN A 69 25.78 -17.90 -4.35
N GLN A 70 27.03 -17.67 -4.74
CA GLN A 70 28.09 -17.24 -3.84
C GLN A 70 28.08 -15.73 -3.60
N GLU A 71 27.61 -14.96 -4.59
CA GLU A 71 27.62 -13.50 -4.56
C GLU A 71 26.22 -12.92 -4.81
N TYR A 72 25.87 -11.95 -3.97
CA TYR A 72 24.64 -11.18 -4.08
C TYR A 72 24.98 -9.70 -4.25
N ILE A 73 24.38 -9.06 -5.26
CA ILE A 73 24.55 -7.64 -5.52
C ILE A 73 23.23 -6.92 -5.24
N TYR A 74 23.23 -6.06 -4.25
CA TYR A 74 22.13 -5.15 -3.96
C TYR A 74 22.45 -3.79 -4.59
N LEU A 75 21.46 -3.18 -5.24
CA LEU A 75 21.56 -1.80 -5.69
C LEU A 75 20.86 -0.91 -4.65
N VAL A 76 21.59 0.05 -4.12
CA VAL A 76 21.12 0.96 -3.05
C VAL A 76 21.18 2.39 -3.57
N LYS A 77 20.07 3.12 -3.40
CA LYS A 77 19.96 4.53 -3.76
C LYS A 77 19.52 5.33 -2.55
N PRO A 78 20.40 6.11 -1.93
CA PRO A 78 20.00 7.03 -0.86
C PRO A 78 18.97 8.03 -1.39
N LEU A 79 17.89 8.22 -0.67
CA LEU A 79 16.83 9.18 -0.99
C LEU A 79 16.85 10.33 0.02
N ALA A 80 16.34 11.49 -0.39
CA ALA A 80 16.06 12.58 0.54
C ALA A 80 15.05 12.12 1.59
N ALA A 81 15.11 12.72 2.78
CA ALA A 81 14.05 12.53 3.76
C ALA A 81 12.71 12.94 3.16
N ILE A 82 11.70 12.09 3.36
CA ILE A 82 10.32 12.42 2.97
C ILE A 82 9.81 13.42 4.00
N PRO A 83 9.26 14.59 3.58
CA PRO A 83 8.64 15.51 4.51
C PRO A 83 7.56 14.80 5.34
N GLU A 84 7.40 15.17 6.60
CA GLU A 84 6.21 14.77 7.34
C GLU A 84 4.97 15.26 6.60
N SER A 85 3.90 14.44 6.60
CA SER A 85 2.65 14.81 5.95
C SER A 85 2.18 16.16 6.48
N ILE A 86 2.05 17.12 5.59
CA ILE A 86 1.60 18.46 5.96
C ILE A 86 0.08 18.41 6.02
N SER A 87 -0.49 18.26 7.21
CA SER A 87 -1.94 18.33 7.38
C SER A 87 -2.48 19.68 6.93
N LYS A 88 -3.56 19.66 6.14
CA LYS A 88 -4.33 20.85 5.76
C LYS A 88 -5.58 21.03 6.62
N GLY A 89 -5.83 20.09 7.54
CA GLY A 89 -6.97 20.04 8.45
C GLY A 89 -7.08 18.63 9.05
N ASP A 90 -8.20 18.36 9.71
CA ASP A 90 -8.45 17.09 10.39
C ASP A 90 -8.98 15.98 9.44
N ILE A 91 -9.30 16.34 8.19
CA ILE A 91 -9.81 15.41 7.18
C ILE A 91 -8.71 15.12 6.15
N LEU A 92 -8.30 13.85 6.07
CA LEU A 92 -7.41 13.37 5.02
C LEU A 92 -8.18 13.16 3.71
N THR A 93 -7.59 13.53 2.59
CA THR A 93 -8.14 13.20 1.27
C THR A 93 -7.33 12.08 0.66
N HIS A 94 -8.02 11.00 0.33
CA HIS A 94 -7.44 9.78 -0.22
C HIS A 94 -7.96 9.55 -1.64
N CYS A 95 -7.06 9.31 -2.61
CA CYS A 95 -7.41 9.09 -3.99
C CYS A 95 -6.90 7.73 -4.51
N PHE A 96 -7.81 6.88 -4.96
CA PHE A 96 -7.49 5.67 -5.70
C PHE A 96 -7.33 6.00 -7.19
N VAL A 97 -6.17 5.69 -7.76
CA VAL A 97 -5.82 6.02 -9.15
C VAL A 97 -5.65 4.78 -9.98
N GLU A 98 -6.48 4.62 -11.02
CA GLU A 98 -6.37 3.56 -12.03
C GLU A 98 -5.11 3.75 -12.87
N VAL A 99 -3.99 3.19 -12.43
CA VAL A 99 -2.68 3.39 -13.08
C VAL A 99 -2.54 2.69 -14.44
N ASN A 100 -3.53 1.89 -14.84
CA ASN A 100 -3.59 1.31 -16.17
C ASN A 100 -3.84 2.36 -17.27
N ASP A 101 -4.51 3.44 -16.91
CA ASP A 101 -4.89 4.50 -17.86
C ASP A 101 -4.64 5.92 -17.32
N GLU A 102 -4.12 6.07 -16.07
CA GLU A 102 -3.90 7.38 -15.48
C GLU A 102 -2.50 7.51 -14.84
N ASN A 103 -1.94 8.70 -14.93
CA ASN A 103 -0.65 9.04 -14.32
C ASN A 103 -0.86 9.54 -12.87
N ILE A 104 -0.34 8.79 -11.90
CA ILE A 104 -0.47 9.14 -10.48
C ILE A 104 0.11 10.52 -10.13
N LEU A 105 1.08 11.03 -10.91
CA LEU A 105 1.68 12.35 -10.69
C LEU A 105 0.66 13.49 -10.80
N ASN A 106 -0.42 13.29 -11.55
CA ASN A 106 -1.48 14.27 -11.69
C ASN A 106 -2.12 14.63 -10.34
N MET A 107 -2.09 13.71 -9.37
CA MET A 107 -2.61 13.97 -8.02
C MET A 107 -1.77 14.96 -7.22
N GLY A 108 -0.52 15.14 -7.59
CA GLY A 108 0.36 16.14 -6.99
C GLY A 108 0.24 17.56 -7.59
N GLU A 109 -0.60 17.73 -8.60
CA GLU A 109 -0.80 19.04 -9.24
C GLU A 109 -1.92 19.87 -8.57
N TYR A 110 -2.80 19.23 -7.82
CA TYR A 110 -3.87 19.91 -7.08
C TYR A 110 -3.34 20.41 -5.74
N THR A 111 -3.30 21.74 -5.55
CA THR A 111 -2.77 22.36 -4.33
C THR A 111 -3.76 23.33 -3.67
N MET A 112 -3.65 23.48 -2.37
CA MET A 112 -4.44 24.42 -1.59
C MET A 112 -3.94 25.84 -1.88
N LYS A 113 -4.82 26.71 -2.31
CA LYS A 113 -4.50 28.06 -2.75
C LYS A 113 -3.86 28.93 -1.65
N SER A 114 -4.29 28.75 -0.41
CA SER A 114 -3.80 29.56 0.71
C SER A 114 -2.36 29.26 1.13
N ASN A 115 -1.89 28.04 0.90
CA ASN A 115 -0.63 27.57 1.49
C ASN A 115 0.20 26.60 0.61
N GLY A 116 -0.30 26.26 -0.59
CA GLY A 116 0.40 25.37 -1.54
C GLY A 116 0.51 23.92 -1.12
N LYS A 117 -0.20 23.49 -0.06
CA LYS A 117 -0.23 22.08 0.36
C LYS A 117 -0.99 21.23 -0.66
N PRO A 118 -0.59 19.97 -0.89
CA PRO A 118 -1.38 19.09 -1.74
C PRO A 118 -2.83 18.96 -1.26
N PHE A 119 -3.75 18.90 -2.21
CA PHE A 119 -5.14 18.58 -1.89
C PHE A 119 -5.26 17.10 -1.47
N PHE A 120 -4.58 16.18 -2.16
CA PHE A 120 -4.55 14.77 -1.78
C PHE A 120 -3.43 14.49 -0.77
N ASP A 121 -3.78 13.82 0.35
CA ASP A 121 -2.83 13.41 1.39
C ASP A 121 -2.32 11.98 1.15
N VAL A 122 -3.17 11.11 0.58
CA VAL A 122 -2.87 9.72 0.26
C VAL A 122 -3.27 9.43 -1.18
N VAL A 123 -2.40 8.75 -1.90
CA VAL A 123 -2.66 8.28 -3.28
C VAL A 123 -2.40 6.78 -3.33
N SER A 124 -3.40 6.01 -3.76
CA SER A 124 -3.29 4.58 -3.98
C SER A 124 -2.96 4.24 -5.43
N ILE A 125 -1.92 3.45 -5.62
CA ILE A 125 -1.63 2.77 -6.89
C ILE A 125 -2.67 1.65 -7.04
N PHE A 126 -3.68 1.85 -7.85
CA PHE A 126 -4.76 0.89 -8.06
C PHE A 126 -4.57 0.17 -9.42
N ALA A 127 -4.25 -1.14 -9.50
CA ALA A 127 -3.92 -1.98 -8.35
C ALA A 127 -2.90 -3.06 -8.74
N ALA A 128 -2.15 -3.54 -7.75
CA ALA A 128 -1.54 -4.85 -7.80
C ALA A 128 -2.56 -5.90 -7.37
N ASN A 129 -2.24 -7.18 -7.52
CA ASN A 129 -3.17 -8.26 -7.21
C ASN A 129 -2.56 -9.28 -6.24
N ILE A 130 -3.45 -10.00 -5.56
CA ILE A 130 -3.13 -11.23 -4.85
C ILE A 130 -3.40 -12.42 -5.79
N ASN A 131 -2.40 -13.30 -5.95
CA ASN A 131 -2.53 -14.51 -6.77
C ASN A 131 -1.94 -15.72 -6.06
N VAL A 132 -2.31 -16.92 -6.52
CA VAL A 132 -1.69 -18.17 -6.10
C VAL A 132 -0.86 -18.79 -7.24
N ASP A 133 0.36 -19.19 -6.93
CA ASP A 133 1.16 -20.00 -7.85
C ASP A 133 0.60 -21.44 -7.86
N SER A 134 0.04 -21.85 -8.99
CA SER A 134 -0.63 -23.16 -9.14
C SER A 134 0.29 -24.36 -8.97
N LYS A 135 1.62 -24.19 -9.03
CA LYS A 135 2.59 -25.27 -8.86
C LYS A 135 3.01 -25.45 -7.41
N THR A 136 3.13 -24.36 -6.68
CA THR A 136 3.66 -24.37 -5.30
C THR A 136 2.58 -24.15 -4.26
N GLY A 137 1.39 -23.68 -4.63
CA GLY A 137 0.33 -23.26 -3.72
C GLY A 137 0.66 -21.96 -2.95
N ARG A 138 1.79 -21.31 -3.26
CA ARG A 138 2.20 -20.10 -2.56
C ARG A 138 1.43 -18.89 -3.06
N VAL A 139 0.87 -18.13 -2.13
CA VAL A 139 0.27 -16.82 -2.41
C VAL A 139 1.36 -15.78 -2.63
N HIS A 140 1.16 -14.90 -3.60
CA HIS A 140 2.15 -13.88 -3.95
C HIS A 140 1.49 -12.59 -4.50
N VAL A 141 2.25 -11.50 -4.50
CA VAL A 141 1.86 -10.25 -5.16
C VAL A 141 2.08 -10.39 -6.67
N PHE A 142 1.05 -10.13 -7.44
CA PHE A 142 1.12 -10.01 -8.90
C PHE A 142 0.99 -8.54 -9.29
N CYS A 143 1.92 -8.05 -10.08
CA CYS A 143 1.88 -6.72 -10.68
C CYS A 143 1.79 -6.85 -12.20
N ASN A 144 0.75 -6.27 -12.81
CA ASN A 144 0.68 -6.13 -14.26
C ASN A 144 1.81 -5.22 -14.79
N ASP A 145 1.88 -5.03 -16.11
CA ASP A 145 2.96 -4.27 -16.74
C ASP A 145 3.00 -2.80 -16.27
N GLN A 146 1.86 -2.15 -16.09
CA GLN A 146 1.76 -0.77 -15.67
C GLN A 146 2.21 -0.58 -14.21
N VAL A 147 1.70 -1.39 -13.29
CA VAL A 147 2.13 -1.37 -11.88
C VAL A 147 3.62 -1.69 -11.78
N SER A 148 4.09 -2.73 -12.49
CA SER A 148 5.50 -3.11 -12.54
C SER A 148 6.40 -2.00 -13.09
N PHE A 149 5.94 -1.29 -14.12
CA PHE A 149 6.65 -0.14 -14.69
C PHE A 149 6.75 1.00 -13.68
N LEU A 150 5.64 1.34 -13.03
CA LEU A 150 5.58 2.40 -12.02
C LEU A 150 6.50 2.10 -10.83
N LEU A 151 6.43 0.91 -10.27
CA LEU A 151 7.27 0.48 -9.16
C LEU A 151 8.76 0.50 -9.51
N ARG A 152 9.14 -0.04 -10.67
CA ARG A 152 10.55 0.00 -11.15
C ARG A 152 11.07 1.40 -11.42
N ASN A 153 10.18 2.36 -11.65
CA ASN A 153 10.49 3.77 -11.83
C ASN A 153 10.02 4.64 -10.65
N ALA A 154 10.06 4.10 -9.43
CA ALA A 154 9.60 4.79 -8.22
C ALA A 154 10.17 6.20 -8.06
N ASP A 155 11.42 6.42 -8.46
CA ASP A 155 12.06 7.74 -8.43
C ASP A 155 11.37 8.79 -9.30
N LYS A 156 10.67 8.34 -10.35
CA LYS A 156 9.98 9.23 -11.29
C LYS A 156 8.51 9.42 -10.94
N PHE A 157 7.87 8.44 -10.33
CA PHE A 157 6.42 8.44 -10.11
C PHE A 157 6.03 8.50 -8.64
N ILE A 158 6.77 7.84 -7.75
CA ILE A 158 6.44 7.78 -6.32
C ILE A 158 7.12 8.93 -5.56
N ARG A 159 8.44 9.08 -5.73
CA ARG A 159 9.22 10.07 -4.96
C ARG A 159 8.78 11.52 -5.17
N PRO A 160 8.38 11.98 -6.38
CA PRO A 160 7.88 13.33 -6.54
C PRO A 160 6.62 13.63 -5.72
N LEU A 161 5.71 12.65 -5.59
CA LEU A 161 4.52 12.80 -4.73
C LEU A 161 4.90 12.84 -3.25
N GLN A 162 5.76 11.93 -2.82
CA GLN A 162 6.25 11.90 -1.44
C GLN A 162 7.04 13.17 -1.08
N ALA A 163 7.79 13.74 -2.01
CA ALA A 163 8.49 15.02 -1.84
C ALA A 163 7.53 16.21 -1.61
N LYS A 164 6.30 16.11 -2.08
CA LYS A 164 5.22 17.07 -1.80
C LYS A 164 4.49 16.77 -0.48
N GLY A 165 4.83 15.69 0.23
CA GLY A 165 4.17 15.26 1.47
C GLY A 165 2.99 14.29 1.28
N ILE A 166 2.73 13.85 0.04
CA ILE A 166 1.67 12.88 -0.28
C ILE A 166 2.16 11.47 0.07
N LYS A 167 1.38 10.70 0.82
CA LYS A 167 1.64 9.29 1.06
C LYS A 167 1.25 8.47 -0.17
N VAL A 168 2.11 7.55 -0.60
CA VAL A 168 1.83 6.66 -1.73
C VAL A 168 1.70 5.24 -1.23
N VAL A 169 0.52 4.67 -1.34
CA VAL A 169 0.21 3.30 -0.94
C VAL A 169 -0.08 2.44 -2.19
N MET A 170 -0.03 1.13 -2.06
CA MET A 170 -0.36 0.20 -3.13
C MET A 170 -1.59 -0.61 -2.74
N THR A 171 -2.62 -0.60 -3.59
CA THR A 171 -3.79 -1.44 -3.41
C THR A 171 -3.49 -2.86 -3.84
N ILE A 172 -3.99 -3.83 -3.08
CA ILE A 172 -4.00 -5.25 -3.40
C ILE A 172 -5.44 -5.67 -3.68
N LEU A 173 -5.69 -6.15 -4.89
CA LEU A 173 -7.00 -6.55 -5.42
C LEU A 173 -6.99 -8.06 -5.72
N GLY A 174 -8.15 -8.74 -5.63
CA GLY A 174 -8.29 -10.10 -6.13
C GLY A 174 -8.09 -10.20 -7.65
N ASN A 175 -7.85 -11.39 -8.18
CA ASN A 175 -7.53 -11.59 -9.61
C ASN A 175 -8.14 -12.84 -10.23
N HIS A 176 -9.38 -13.13 -9.92
CA HIS A 176 -10.16 -14.26 -10.48
C HIS A 176 -9.56 -15.66 -10.22
N ASP A 177 -8.63 -15.78 -9.29
CA ASP A 177 -8.18 -17.07 -8.76
C ASP A 177 -8.68 -17.31 -7.32
N GLU A 178 -8.21 -18.39 -6.66
CA GLU A 178 -8.69 -18.75 -5.32
C GLU A 178 -8.13 -17.83 -4.22
N ALA A 179 -7.00 -17.18 -4.46
CA ALA A 179 -6.35 -16.34 -3.46
C ALA A 179 -7.11 -15.02 -3.26
N GLY A 180 -7.52 -14.77 -2.03
CA GLY A 180 -8.16 -13.52 -1.60
C GLY A 180 -7.82 -13.19 -0.16
N MET A 181 -8.20 -12.00 0.29
CA MET A 181 -7.87 -11.51 1.63
C MET A 181 -8.57 -12.33 2.71
N GLY A 182 -9.77 -12.83 2.42
CA GLY A 182 -10.64 -13.49 3.40
C GLY A 182 -10.44 -15.00 3.56
N ASN A 183 -9.52 -15.64 2.81
CA ASN A 183 -9.39 -17.10 2.85
C ASN A 183 -7.98 -17.62 3.10
N LEU A 184 -7.02 -16.79 3.44
CA LEU A 184 -5.67 -17.25 3.75
C LEU A 184 -5.64 -17.99 5.08
N SER A 185 -4.93 -19.15 5.13
CA SER A 185 -4.56 -19.74 6.39
C SER A 185 -3.60 -18.82 7.15
N GLU A 186 -3.46 -18.99 8.46
CA GLU A 186 -2.53 -18.18 9.26
C GLU A 186 -1.11 -18.20 8.71
N ALA A 187 -0.64 -19.35 8.26
CA ALA A 187 0.70 -19.49 7.68
C ALA A 187 0.84 -18.72 6.36
N ALA A 188 -0.18 -18.79 5.48
CA ALA A 188 -0.21 -18.07 4.22
C ALA A 188 -0.31 -16.56 4.45
N ALA A 189 -1.11 -16.10 5.40
CA ALA A 189 -1.23 -14.70 5.78
C ALA A 189 0.11 -14.13 6.30
N LYS A 190 0.83 -14.89 7.14
CA LYS A 190 2.17 -14.53 7.63
C LYS A 190 3.21 -14.43 6.51
N ASP A 191 3.18 -15.37 5.56
CA ASP A 191 4.12 -15.35 4.42
C ASP A 191 3.82 -14.19 3.48
N PHE A 192 2.54 -13.95 3.16
CA PHE A 192 2.11 -12.86 2.31
C PHE A 192 2.38 -11.48 2.94
N ALA A 193 2.16 -11.32 4.24
CA ALA A 193 2.50 -10.08 4.95
C ALA A 193 4.00 -9.73 4.85
N LYS A 194 4.89 -10.74 4.91
CA LYS A 194 6.34 -10.53 4.71
C LYS A 194 6.68 -10.12 3.27
N GLU A 195 5.98 -10.69 2.29
CA GLU A 195 6.17 -10.29 0.89
C GLU A 195 5.71 -8.85 0.67
N LEU A 196 4.53 -8.47 1.19
CA LEU A 196 4.05 -7.09 1.15
C LEU A 196 5.05 -6.12 1.82
N LYS A 197 5.61 -6.52 2.98
CA LYS A 197 6.67 -5.73 3.63
C LYS A 197 7.89 -5.54 2.73
N ALA A 198 8.30 -6.57 2.00
CA ALA A 198 9.41 -6.46 1.05
C ALA A 198 9.09 -5.45 -0.07
N TYR A 199 7.85 -5.41 -0.58
CA TYR A 199 7.41 -4.38 -1.53
C TYR A 199 7.49 -2.97 -0.93
N LEU A 200 7.01 -2.80 0.31
CA LEU A 200 7.12 -1.52 1.01
C LEU A 200 8.57 -1.04 1.10
N ASP A 201 9.48 -1.92 1.46
CA ASP A 201 10.90 -1.58 1.65
C ASP A 201 11.62 -1.33 0.32
N ILE A 202 11.44 -2.20 -0.67
CA ILE A 202 12.12 -2.11 -1.96
C ILE A 202 11.71 -0.86 -2.72
N TYR A 203 10.42 -0.58 -2.77
CA TYR A 203 9.87 0.53 -3.55
C TYR A 203 9.65 1.80 -2.70
N GLY A 204 9.83 1.70 -1.39
CA GLY A 204 9.67 2.79 -0.44
C GLY A 204 8.25 3.33 -0.39
N LEU A 205 7.27 2.44 -0.47
CA LEU A 205 5.87 2.78 -0.34
C LEU A 205 5.52 3.16 1.10
N ASP A 206 4.46 3.92 1.28
CA ASP A 206 4.00 4.38 2.59
C ASP A 206 2.99 3.43 3.23
N GLY A 207 2.44 2.47 2.48
CA GLY A 207 1.48 1.51 3.00
C GLY A 207 0.88 0.60 1.93
N ILE A 208 -0.03 -0.24 2.40
CA ILE A 208 -0.85 -1.15 1.58
C ILE A 208 -2.32 -0.85 1.86
N ASP A 209 -3.11 -0.91 0.81
CA ASP A 209 -4.57 -0.86 0.85
C ASP A 209 -5.14 -2.19 0.37
N PHE A 210 -6.17 -2.71 0.99
CA PHE A 210 -6.77 -3.99 0.63
C PHE A 210 -8.16 -3.78 0.05
N ASP A 211 -8.41 -4.40 -1.12
CA ASP A 211 -9.69 -4.40 -1.81
C ASP A 211 -10.05 -5.85 -2.18
N ASP A 212 -10.97 -6.48 -1.45
CA ASP A 212 -11.33 -7.88 -1.62
C ASP A 212 -12.43 -8.08 -2.65
N GLU A 213 -12.18 -7.62 -3.87
CA GLU A 213 -13.04 -7.85 -5.03
C GLU A 213 -12.43 -8.88 -6.00
N TYR A 214 -13.23 -9.44 -6.88
CA TYR A 214 -12.84 -10.33 -8.00
C TYR A 214 -12.14 -11.64 -7.61
N THR A 215 -12.18 -12.06 -6.37
CA THR A 215 -11.64 -13.36 -5.94
C THR A 215 -12.63 -14.49 -6.22
N SER A 216 -12.14 -15.61 -6.76
CA SER A 216 -12.93 -16.81 -7.03
C SER A 216 -12.81 -17.80 -5.87
N TYR A 217 -13.34 -17.45 -4.71
CA TYR A 217 -13.26 -18.25 -3.50
C TYR A 217 -13.80 -19.67 -3.63
N ASN A 218 -12.99 -20.67 -3.33
CA ASN A 218 -13.41 -22.08 -3.26
C ASN A 218 -13.85 -22.47 -1.85
N ASN A 219 -14.99 -21.93 -1.41
CA ASN A 219 -15.47 -22.13 -0.04
C ASN A 219 -15.88 -23.58 0.30
N SER A 220 -16.23 -24.39 -0.72
CA SER A 220 -16.70 -25.77 -0.51
C SER A 220 -15.57 -26.78 -0.34
N ASN A 221 -14.42 -26.50 -0.93
CA ASN A 221 -13.24 -27.36 -0.88
C ASN A 221 -11.96 -26.55 -1.07
N PRO A 222 -11.55 -25.74 -0.05
CA PRO A 222 -10.36 -24.92 -0.14
C PRO A 222 -9.11 -25.74 -0.44
N SER A 223 -8.24 -25.21 -1.30
CA SER A 223 -6.94 -25.82 -1.59
C SER A 223 -6.00 -25.72 -0.37
N PRO A 224 -4.93 -26.54 -0.29
CA PRO A 224 -3.95 -26.43 0.78
C PRO A 224 -3.37 -24.99 0.90
N GLY A 225 -3.40 -24.42 2.11
CA GLY A 225 -2.99 -23.05 2.39
C GLY A 225 -4.15 -22.05 2.43
N PHE A 226 -5.36 -22.48 2.05
CA PHE A 226 -6.57 -21.68 2.10
C PHE A 226 -7.57 -22.26 3.11
N GLU A 227 -8.50 -21.40 3.50
CA GLU A 227 -9.63 -21.72 4.38
C GLU A 227 -10.94 -21.25 3.73
N THR A 228 -12.07 -21.62 4.31
CA THR A 228 -13.34 -21.02 3.92
C THR A 228 -13.29 -19.51 4.18
N ARG A 229 -13.73 -18.72 3.19
CA ARG A 229 -13.75 -17.26 3.28
C ARG A 229 -14.45 -16.78 4.55
N SER A 230 -13.81 -15.91 5.29
CA SER A 230 -14.39 -15.27 6.47
C SER A 230 -13.78 -13.88 6.71
N ARG A 231 -14.53 -13.02 7.39
CA ARG A 231 -14.05 -11.72 7.84
C ARG A 231 -12.91 -11.87 8.86
N ALA A 232 -12.93 -12.94 9.66
CA ALA A 232 -11.89 -13.24 10.64
C ALA A 232 -10.54 -13.59 9.98
N ASN A 233 -10.55 -14.33 8.86
CA ASN A 233 -9.33 -14.61 8.12
C ASN A 233 -8.76 -13.33 7.49
N PHE A 234 -9.62 -12.42 7.02
CA PHE A 234 -9.17 -11.12 6.56
C PHE A 234 -8.59 -10.28 7.72
N ALA A 235 -9.23 -10.29 8.89
CA ALA A 235 -8.68 -9.64 10.10
C ALA A 235 -7.30 -10.23 10.48
N ARG A 236 -7.12 -11.56 10.36
CA ARG A 236 -5.82 -12.21 10.55
C ARG A 236 -4.77 -11.67 9.59
N LEU A 237 -5.06 -11.54 8.29
CA LEU A 237 -4.12 -10.96 7.32
C LEU A 237 -3.71 -9.54 7.72
N VAL A 238 -4.67 -8.67 8.05
CA VAL A 238 -4.41 -7.29 8.46
C VAL A 238 -3.55 -7.24 9.72
N TYR A 239 -3.83 -8.12 10.70
CA TYR A 239 -3.02 -8.28 11.90
C TYR A 239 -1.58 -8.69 11.59
N GLU A 240 -1.36 -9.72 10.76
CA GLU A 240 -0.03 -10.16 10.38
C GLU A 240 0.76 -9.07 9.62
N CYS A 241 0.06 -8.28 8.80
CA CYS A 241 0.67 -7.09 8.19
C CYS A 241 1.12 -6.08 9.25
N ARG A 242 0.30 -5.78 10.26
CA ARG A 242 0.68 -4.85 11.34
C ARG A 242 1.91 -5.33 12.11
N GLN A 243 2.07 -6.64 12.31
CA GLN A 243 3.24 -7.19 13.02
C GLN A 243 4.56 -6.91 12.28
N VAL A 244 4.53 -6.75 10.95
CA VAL A 244 5.76 -6.57 10.14
C VAL A 244 5.89 -5.19 9.51
N PHE A 245 4.82 -4.43 9.36
CA PHE A 245 4.84 -3.13 8.65
C PHE A 245 5.39 -1.97 9.48
N GLY A 246 5.40 -2.09 10.81
CA GLY A 246 5.73 -0.97 11.69
C GLY A 246 4.75 0.19 11.51
N ASN A 247 5.25 1.39 11.22
CA ASN A 247 4.44 2.60 11.06
C ASN A 247 3.90 2.82 9.63
N LYS A 248 4.00 1.82 8.76
CA LYS A 248 3.42 1.91 7.41
C LYS A 248 1.90 1.80 7.49
N LEU A 249 1.22 2.49 6.57
CA LEU A 249 -0.25 2.53 6.55
C LEU A 249 -0.84 1.17 6.14
N ILE A 250 -1.93 0.83 6.79
CA ILE A 250 -2.81 -0.29 6.42
C ILE A 250 -4.19 0.29 6.20
N GLY A 251 -4.63 0.29 4.95
CA GLY A 251 -5.95 0.70 4.54
C GLY A 251 -6.82 -0.49 4.13
N VAL A 252 -8.12 -0.32 4.20
CA VAL A 252 -9.11 -1.28 3.71
C VAL A 252 -10.21 -0.54 2.97
N TYR A 253 -10.46 -0.95 1.73
CA TYR A 253 -11.64 -0.58 0.97
C TYR A 253 -12.77 -1.56 1.31
N GLU A 254 -13.83 -1.07 1.91
CA GLU A 254 -14.97 -1.87 2.32
C GLU A 254 -15.94 -2.05 1.17
N TYR A 255 -16.01 -3.25 0.60
CA TYR A 255 -16.94 -3.61 -0.46
C TYR A 255 -17.79 -4.81 -0.04
N GLY A 256 -19.02 -4.57 0.41
CA GLY A 256 -19.92 -5.61 0.88
C GLY A 256 -19.62 -6.16 2.29
N SER A 257 -20.49 -7.03 2.77
CA SER A 257 -20.45 -7.51 4.15
C SER A 257 -19.39 -8.57 4.43
N LEU A 258 -18.90 -9.27 3.41
CA LEU A 258 -17.87 -10.29 3.57
C LEU A 258 -16.49 -9.84 3.08
N ASP A 259 -16.41 -8.69 2.44
CA ASP A 259 -15.22 -8.17 1.77
C ASP A 259 -14.44 -7.20 2.66
N SER A 260 -14.63 -7.27 3.96
CA SER A 260 -13.94 -6.45 4.94
C SER A 260 -13.58 -7.26 6.18
N PRO A 261 -12.45 -6.94 6.83
CA PRO A 261 -12.02 -7.62 8.04
C PRO A 261 -12.96 -7.29 9.20
N ASP A 262 -13.14 -8.24 10.13
CA ASP A 262 -13.86 -8.03 11.37
C ASP A 262 -13.44 -9.01 12.45
N GLY A 263 -13.67 -8.64 13.72
CA GLY A 263 -13.38 -9.44 14.88
C GLY A 263 -12.08 -9.09 15.57
N GLU A 264 -11.64 -10.00 16.43
CA GLU A 264 -10.46 -9.86 17.27
C GLU A 264 -9.40 -10.88 16.91
N VAL A 265 -8.17 -10.43 16.82
CA VAL A 265 -6.99 -11.27 16.60
C VAL A 265 -5.95 -10.94 17.66
N GLU A 266 -5.58 -11.95 18.47
CA GLU A 266 -4.60 -11.80 19.54
C GLU A 266 -4.85 -10.60 20.47
N GLY A 267 -6.12 -10.35 20.80
CA GLY A 267 -6.55 -9.26 21.68
C GLY A 267 -6.68 -7.89 21.01
N MET A 268 -6.46 -7.78 19.70
CA MET A 268 -6.60 -6.54 18.93
C MET A 268 -7.84 -6.59 18.03
N LYS A 269 -8.65 -5.56 18.08
CA LYS A 269 -9.78 -5.37 17.17
C LYS A 269 -9.31 -4.75 15.85
N VAL A 270 -10.06 -4.94 14.78
CA VAL A 270 -9.70 -4.41 13.45
C VAL A 270 -9.47 -2.89 13.48
N GLY A 271 -10.35 -2.14 14.16
CA GLY A 271 -10.19 -0.68 14.28
C GLY A 271 -8.92 -0.22 15.00
N ASP A 272 -8.32 -1.09 15.85
CA ASP A 272 -7.02 -0.82 16.49
C ASP A 272 -5.86 -1.04 15.50
N ILE A 273 -6.04 -1.95 14.52
CA ILE A 273 -4.98 -2.41 13.60
C ILE A 273 -4.87 -1.52 12.37
N VAL A 274 -6.00 -1.18 11.74
CA VAL A 274 -6.04 -0.37 10.51
C VAL A 274 -5.77 1.10 10.79
N ASP A 275 -5.17 1.79 9.83
CA ASP A 275 -5.00 3.24 9.87
C ASP A 275 -6.22 3.95 9.32
N TYR A 276 -6.90 3.34 8.34
CA TYR A 276 -8.16 3.83 7.79
C TYR A 276 -8.97 2.74 7.09
N MET A 277 -10.28 3.01 6.96
CA MET A 277 -11.18 2.25 6.11
C MET A 277 -12.00 3.21 5.24
N THR A 278 -12.26 2.82 4.00
CA THR A 278 -13.07 3.60 3.07
C THR A 278 -14.27 2.78 2.62
N TYR A 279 -15.47 3.36 2.72
CA TYR A 279 -16.66 2.73 2.18
C TYR A 279 -16.57 2.62 0.65
N GLY A 280 -16.88 1.44 0.13
CA GLY A 280 -16.95 1.14 -1.29
C GLY A 280 -18.17 1.77 -1.98
N TYR A 281 -18.65 1.13 -3.03
CA TYR A 281 -19.89 1.52 -3.75
C TYR A 281 -19.91 2.96 -4.30
N TYR A 282 -18.74 3.48 -4.68
CA TYR A 282 -18.60 4.81 -5.27
C TYR A 282 -19.50 5.05 -6.50
N GLN A 283 -19.94 3.99 -7.19
CA GLN A 283 -20.84 4.08 -8.35
C GLN A 283 -22.30 4.35 -7.97
N ASN A 284 -22.70 3.95 -6.77
CA ASN A 284 -24.10 4.03 -6.33
C ASN A 284 -24.43 5.33 -5.62
N GLN A 285 -23.43 6.11 -5.24
CA GLN A 285 -23.58 7.37 -4.51
C GLN A 285 -24.67 7.32 -3.42
N ASN A 286 -24.68 6.26 -2.62
CA ASN A 286 -25.56 6.18 -1.48
C ASN A 286 -24.79 6.48 -0.18
N PRO A 287 -24.37 7.75 0.03
CA PRO A 287 -23.60 8.14 1.20
C PRO A 287 -24.41 8.00 2.50
N GLU A 288 -25.72 8.04 2.41
CA GLU A 288 -26.59 7.95 3.59
C GLU A 288 -26.56 6.57 4.23
N GLY A 289 -26.33 5.53 3.43
CA GLY A 289 -26.16 4.17 3.92
C GLY A 289 -24.79 3.89 4.55
N ALA A 290 -23.82 4.79 4.41
CA ALA A 290 -22.47 4.60 4.91
C ALA A 290 -22.18 5.36 6.23
N PHE A 291 -22.87 6.45 6.49
CA PHE A 291 -22.72 7.20 7.75
C PHE A 291 -23.24 6.40 8.96
N GLY A 292 -22.41 6.25 9.98
CA GLY A 292 -22.71 5.41 11.16
C GLY A 292 -22.37 3.92 10.96
N ARG A 293 -21.85 3.55 9.81
CA ARG A 293 -21.51 2.16 9.50
C ARG A 293 -20.29 1.67 10.27
N GLU A 294 -19.31 2.54 10.53
CA GLU A 294 -18.14 2.25 11.34
C GLU A 294 -18.50 1.75 12.74
N GLU A 295 -19.54 2.31 13.36
CA GLU A 295 -19.99 1.91 14.70
C GLU A 295 -20.73 0.55 14.70
N SER A 296 -21.41 0.23 13.60
CA SER A 296 -22.27 -0.97 13.51
C SER A 296 -21.58 -2.19 12.92
N HIS A 297 -20.45 -2.03 12.23
CA HIS A 297 -19.79 -3.09 11.47
C HIS A 297 -18.35 -3.36 11.90
N PHE A 298 -17.69 -2.41 12.58
CA PHE A 298 -16.28 -2.53 12.91
C PHE A 298 -16.01 -2.14 14.35
N GLU A 299 -15.58 -3.09 15.17
CA GLU A 299 -15.22 -2.80 16.55
C GLU A 299 -13.98 -1.92 16.63
N ASN A 300 -14.04 -0.89 17.48
CA ASN A 300 -12.95 0.07 17.74
C ASN A 300 -12.53 0.92 16.53
N LEU A 301 -13.35 1.02 15.49
CA LEU A 301 -13.07 1.91 14.36
C LEU A 301 -13.70 3.29 14.58
N PRO A 302 -12.91 4.32 14.94
CA PRO A 302 -13.45 5.65 15.15
C PRO A 302 -13.78 6.35 13.82
N LYS A 303 -14.71 7.30 13.82
CA LYS A 303 -15.03 8.14 12.65
C LYS A 303 -13.80 8.81 12.04
N SER A 304 -12.82 9.17 12.83
CA SER A 304 -11.55 9.76 12.36
C SER A 304 -10.72 8.84 11.45
N LYS A 305 -11.01 7.53 11.44
CA LYS A 305 -10.37 6.54 10.56
C LYS A 305 -11.28 6.03 9.45
N TYR A 306 -12.47 6.62 9.26
CA TYR A 306 -13.46 6.12 8.32
C TYR A 306 -13.86 7.16 7.26
N ALA A 307 -13.97 6.72 6.00
CA ALA A 307 -14.47 7.51 4.88
C ALA A 307 -15.88 7.00 4.48
N PRO A 308 -16.97 7.65 4.93
CA PRO A 308 -18.33 7.20 4.64
C PRO A 308 -18.81 7.56 3.25
N LEU A 309 -18.19 8.56 2.60
CA LEU A 309 -18.61 9.13 1.33
C LEU A 309 -17.61 8.77 0.22
N PRO A 310 -17.87 7.73 -0.60
CA PRO A 310 -17.07 7.45 -1.78
C PRO A 310 -17.42 8.41 -2.91
N TRP A 311 -16.42 8.93 -3.61
CA TRP A 311 -16.63 9.84 -4.73
C TRP A 311 -15.81 9.48 -5.95
N LYS A 312 -16.48 9.04 -7.02
CA LYS A 312 -15.86 8.81 -8.31
C LYS A 312 -15.82 10.12 -9.10
N ILE A 313 -14.64 10.73 -9.23
CA ILE A 313 -14.47 12.06 -9.80
C ILE A 313 -14.88 12.11 -11.28
N ASN A 314 -14.61 11.03 -12.02
CA ASN A 314 -14.76 10.99 -13.47
C ASN A 314 -15.91 10.08 -13.91
N ASP A 315 -17.02 10.04 -13.20
CA ASP A 315 -18.17 9.25 -13.57
C ASP A 315 -19.34 10.12 -14.00
N GLU A 316 -19.87 9.87 -15.20
CA GLU A 316 -21.10 10.52 -15.68
C GLU A 316 -22.30 10.14 -14.79
N LEU A 317 -22.31 8.94 -14.22
CA LEU A 317 -23.35 8.51 -13.27
C LEU A 317 -23.23 9.22 -11.93
N ASN A 318 -22.02 9.50 -11.50
CA ASN A 318 -21.73 10.37 -10.37
C ASN A 318 -21.78 11.84 -10.78
N GLY A 319 -21.97 12.07 -12.07
CA GLY A 319 -22.31 13.34 -12.62
C GLY A 319 -21.18 14.35 -12.73
N GLY A 320 -19.96 14.01 -12.39
CA GLY A 320 -18.97 15.07 -12.24
C GLY A 320 -19.61 16.22 -11.47
N TRP A 321 -19.93 17.32 -12.17
CA TRP A 321 -20.63 18.44 -11.59
C TRP A 321 -22.13 18.22 -11.32
N SER A 322 -22.83 17.47 -12.15
CA SER A 322 -24.29 17.33 -12.08
C SER A 322 -24.79 16.57 -10.85
N GLY A 323 -23.93 15.68 -10.30
CA GLY A 323 -24.20 14.94 -9.06
C GLY A 323 -23.60 15.57 -7.80
N PHE A 324 -22.90 16.71 -7.93
CA PHE A 324 -22.24 17.33 -6.79
C PHE A 324 -23.25 17.95 -5.82
N ASP A 325 -23.24 17.44 -4.58
CA ASP A 325 -24.06 17.94 -3.49
C ASP A 325 -23.16 18.31 -2.29
N LYS A 326 -23.05 19.62 -2.07
CA LYS A 326 -22.25 20.17 -0.96
C LYS A 326 -22.65 19.63 0.41
N SER A 327 -23.93 19.32 0.60
CA SER A 327 -24.45 18.87 1.90
C SER A 327 -23.85 17.52 2.34
N LYS A 328 -23.47 16.67 1.39
CA LYS A 328 -22.84 15.38 1.65
C LYS A 328 -21.42 15.56 2.21
N PHE A 329 -20.64 16.45 1.61
CA PHE A 329 -19.29 16.78 2.12
C PHE A 329 -19.38 17.55 3.44
N GLN A 330 -20.37 18.42 3.59
CA GLN A 330 -20.62 19.10 4.86
C GLN A 330 -20.92 18.09 5.98
N LYS A 331 -21.70 17.04 5.69
CA LYS A 331 -21.98 15.97 6.65
C LYS A 331 -20.73 15.21 7.07
N VAL A 332 -19.76 14.95 6.15
CA VAL A 332 -18.45 14.38 6.50
C VAL A 332 -17.75 15.23 7.56
N LYS A 333 -17.70 16.55 7.34
CA LYS A 333 -17.08 17.51 8.27
C LYS A 333 -17.82 17.59 9.60
N ASP A 334 -19.15 17.80 9.56
CA ASP A 334 -19.97 18.06 10.76
C ASP A 334 -20.08 16.85 11.69
N GLU A 335 -20.06 15.64 11.14
CA GLU A 335 -20.13 14.41 11.93
C GLU A 335 -18.76 13.91 12.41
N GLY A 336 -17.66 14.60 12.05
CA GLY A 336 -16.31 14.32 12.53
C GLY A 336 -15.63 13.12 11.86
N TYR A 337 -15.99 12.84 10.61
CA TYR A 337 -15.25 11.84 9.82
C TYR A 337 -13.87 12.36 9.41
N GLY A 338 -12.87 11.53 9.55
CA GLY A 338 -11.49 11.96 9.33
C GLY A 338 -10.96 11.72 7.92
N ILE A 339 -11.76 11.15 7.01
CA ILE A 339 -11.29 10.81 5.67
C ILE A 339 -12.37 11.08 4.62
N GLN A 340 -11.95 11.66 3.50
CA GLN A 340 -12.73 11.76 2.27
C GLN A 340 -12.06 10.97 1.16
N MET A 341 -12.77 9.98 0.61
CA MET A 341 -12.29 9.11 -0.44
C MET A 341 -12.69 9.62 -1.82
N PHE A 342 -11.74 9.53 -2.77
CA PHE A 342 -11.91 9.80 -4.18
C PHE A 342 -11.44 8.62 -5.01
N TYR A 343 -12.08 8.42 -6.17
CA TYR A 343 -11.70 7.36 -7.09
C TYR A 343 -11.66 7.85 -8.54
N ASN A 344 -10.72 7.31 -9.29
CA ASN A 344 -10.62 7.36 -10.75
C ASN A 344 -10.61 8.76 -11.36
N PRO A 345 -9.74 9.68 -10.92
CA PRO A 345 -9.48 10.91 -11.67
C PRO A 345 -8.91 10.55 -13.04
N LYS A 346 -9.14 11.39 -14.01
CA LYS A 346 -8.56 11.27 -15.35
C LYS A 346 -7.55 12.42 -15.59
N PRO A 347 -6.94 12.51 -16.78
CA PRO A 347 -5.97 13.57 -17.07
C PRO A 347 -6.46 14.95 -16.64
N LEU A 348 -5.53 15.81 -16.23
CA LEU A 348 -5.80 17.14 -15.73
C LEU A 348 -6.73 17.92 -16.68
N VAL A 349 -7.91 18.27 -16.16
CA VAL A 349 -8.90 19.08 -16.85
C VAL A 349 -9.39 20.19 -15.94
N TYR A 350 -9.75 21.34 -16.52
CA TYR A 350 -10.18 22.53 -15.79
C TYR A 350 -11.32 22.25 -14.79
N GLN A 351 -12.26 21.43 -15.16
CA GLN A 351 -13.41 21.11 -14.30
C GLN A 351 -13.05 20.41 -12.99
N TYR A 352 -11.95 19.65 -12.92
CA TYR A 352 -11.51 19.02 -11.67
C TYR A 352 -10.98 20.08 -10.70
N TYR A 353 -10.22 21.05 -11.14
CA TYR A 353 -9.80 22.15 -10.29
C TYR A 353 -11.01 22.87 -9.68
N THR A 354 -12.01 23.18 -10.49
CA THR A 354 -13.22 23.84 -10.02
C THR A 354 -14.03 22.94 -9.07
N LEU A 355 -14.23 21.68 -9.40
CA LEU A 355 -14.94 20.71 -8.56
C LEU A 355 -14.22 20.49 -7.22
N LEU A 356 -12.90 20.23 -7.28
CA LEU A 356 -12.11 20.02 -6.08
C LEU A 356 -12.04 21.30 -5.23
N SER A 357 -12.04 22.48 -5.84
CA SER A 357 -12.13 23.74 -5.12
C SER A 357 -13.46 23.90 -4.38
N GLU A 358 -14.59 23.53 -5.00
CA GLU A 358 -15.89 23.56 -4.32
C GLU A 358 -15.98 22.56 -3.16
N ILE A 359 -15.39 21.38 -3.31
CA ILE A 359 -15.27 20.38 -2.21
C ILE A 359 -14.35 20.92 -1.11
N SER A 360 -13.21 21.47 -1.49
CA SER A 360 -12.21 22.02 -0.57
C SER A 360 -12.76 23.19 0.26
N LYS A 361 -13.59 24.05 -0.34
CA LYS A 361 -14.29 25.11 0.41
C LYS A 361 -15.16 24.55 1.54
N VAL A 362 -15.78 23.40 1.33
CA VAL A 362 -16.60 22.75 2.35
C VAL A 362 -15.72 22.11 3.42
N LEU A 363 -14.73 21.31 3.01
CA LEU A 363 -13.93 20.51 3.95
C LEU A 363 -12.89 21.37 4.70
N PHE A 364 -12.28 22.36 4.04
CA PHE A 364 -11.08 23.06 4.53
C PHE A 364 -11.19 24.57 4.57
N ASP A 365 -12.30 25.16 4.14
CA ASP A 365 -12.49 26.61 3.99
C ASP A 365 -11.45 27.27 3.05
N ASP A 366 -10.96 26.52 2.05
CA ASP A 366 -9.92 26.95 1.09
C ASP A 366 -10.24 26.48 -0.33
N GLU A 367 -9.58 27.05 -1.33
CA GLU A 367 -9.71 26.70 -2.74
C GLU A 367 -8.55 25.81 -3.20
N VAL A 368 -8.77 25.09 -4.31
CA VAL A 368 -7.73 24.32 -5.01
C VAL A 368 -7.30 25.07 -6.27
N GLU A 369 -5.99 25.14 -6.52
CA GLU A 369 -5.38 25.69 -7.73
C GLU A 369 -4.42 24.71 -8.39
#